data_9c27a798ad429bcd390c1eda20f20a16
#
_entry.id   9c27a798ad429bcd390c1eda20f20a16
#
_cell.length_a   1.000
_cell.length_b   1.000
_cell.length_c   1.000
_cell.angle_alpha   90.00
_cell.angle_beta   90.00
_cell.angle_gamma   90.00
#
_symmetry.space_group_name_H-M   'P 1'
#
loop_
_entity.id
_entity.type
_entity.pdbx_description
1 polymer ?
#
loop_
_entity_poly.entity_id
_entity_poly.type
_entity_poly.pdbx_seq_one_letter_code
_entity_poly.pdbx_strand_id
1 'polypeptide(L)'
;MGTMIRTEGLKKIYRVGKEKVAALAGVDLEIEEGEICCIVGQSGSGKSTLLNMLAGLEKPTTGEIVIAGKRVTAMNEERLALFRQENLGFIFQSFNLLQQLTAVENAALPLMFSGMSREQREKRAMGELKKMGIADRAKHRPSEMSGGQQQRVGIARAFVPRPKVIFADEPTGNLDTQTTEQVMKAMLERVAKYGITLVMVTHEPTLAACGDRVVTLSDGKIISNEINKRLAEEVL
;
A
#
# COMPACT_ATOMS: atom_id res chain seq x y z
N MET A 1 15.72 12.94 8.85
CA MET A 1 14.65 12.33 8.03
C MET A 1 13.43 13.23 8.19
N GLY A 2 12.62 13.41 7.17
CA GLY A 2 11.44 14.28 7.23
C GLY A 2 10.16 13.46 7.37
N THR A 3 9.09 14.07 7.86
CA THR A 3 7.77 13.41 7.96
C THR A 3 7.20 13.21 6.56
N MET A 4 6.97 11.95 6.16
CA MET A 4 6.35 11.58 4.90
C MET A 4 4.82 11.68 4.95
N ILE A 5 4.22 11.19 6.03
CA ILE A 5 2.76 11.20 6.25
C ILE A 5 2.46 11.79 7.61
N ARG A 6 1.51 12.73 7.67
CA ARG A 6 0.97 13.26 8.94
C ARG A 6 -0.54 13.34 8.86
N THR A 7 -1.20 12.90 9.92
CA THR A 7 -2.65 13.07 10.11
C THR A 7 -2.95 13.84 11.39
N GLU A 8 -3.98 14.70 11.35
CA GLU A 8 -4.42 15.48 12.49
C GLU A 8 -5.93 15.34 12.66
N GLY A 9 -6.36 14.84 13.81
CA GLY A 9 -7.77 14.68 14.20
C GLY A 9 -8.61 13.90 13.20
N LEU A 10 -8.04 12.88 12.55
CA LEU A 10 -8.68 12.19 11.42
C LEU A 10 -9.88 11.37 11.88
N LYS A 11 -11.08 11.71 11.39
CA LYS A 11 -12.33 11.01 11.71
C LYS A 11 -13.05 10.55 10.46
N LYS A 12 -13.68 9.37 10.58
CA LYS A 12 -14.58 8.85 9.56
C LYS A 12 -15.85 8.31 10.18
N ILE A 13 -16.98 8.84 9.77
CA ILE A 13 -18.30 8.43 10.21
C ILE A 13 -19.10 7.97 9.00
N TYR A 14 -19.50 6.70 8.99
CA TYR A 14 -20.43 6.15 8.03
C TYR A 14 -21.86 6.26 8.51
N ARG A 15 -22.79 6.37 7.58
CA ARG A 15 -24.23 6.26 7.84
C ARG A 15 -24.71 4.90 7.35
N VAL A 16 -25.18 4.06 8.26
CA VAL A 16 -25.77 2.75 7.97
C VAL A 16 -27.24 2.81 8.33
N GLY A 17 -28.07 3.07 7.35
CA GLY A 17 -29.51 3.35 7.61
C GLY A 17 -29.68 4.64 8.43
N LYS A 18 -30.24 4.51 9.64
CA LYS A 18 -30.45 5.63 10.58
C LYS A 18 -29.29 5.81 11.57
N GLU A 19 -28.37 4.85 11.65
CA GLU A 19 -27.27 4.86 12.63
C GLU A 19 -26.02 5.51 12.06
N LYS A 20 -25.22 6.08 12.96
CA LYS A 20 -23.89 6.63 12.65
C LYS A 20 -22.82 5.71 13.27
N VAL A 21 -21.97 5.15 12.44
CA VAL A 21 -20.86 4.31 12.86
C VAL A 21 -19.55 5.10 12.68
N ALA A 22 -18.85 5.36 13.77
CA ALA A 22 -17.54 5.99 13.73
C ALA A 22 -16.47 4.92 13.44
N ALA A 23 -16.02 4.83 12.20
CA ALA A 23 -14.93 3.93 11.82
C ALA A 23 -13.56 4.46 12.25
N LEU A 24 -13.39 5.79 12.32
CA LEU A 24 -12.25 6.45 12.95
C LEU A 24 -12.73 7.60 13.84
N ALA A 25 -12.11 7.72 15.02
CA ALA A 25 -12.59 8.60 16.10
C ALA A 25 -11.59 9.71 16.50
N GLY A 26 -10.71 10.09 15.58
CA GLY A 26 -9.66 11.09 15.82
C GLY A 26 -8.29 10.39 15.87
N VAL A 27 -7.68 10.20 14.69
CA VAL A 27 -6.38 9.53 14.53
C VAL A 27 -5.33 10.58 14.21
N ASP A 28 -4.32 10.67 15.08
CA ASP A 28 -3.10 11.46 14.89
C ASP A 28 -1.94 10.48 14.68
N LEU A 29 -1.26 10.58 13.55
CA LEU A 29 -0.19 9.66 13.15
C LEU A 29 0.86 10.41 12.34
N GLU A 30 2.12 10.16 12.67
CA GLU A 30 3.26 10.60 11.88
C GLU A 30 4.09 9.39 11.45
N ILE A 31 4.45 9.34 10.16
CA ILE A 31 5.29 8.32 9.56
C ILE A 31 6.44 9.02 8.85
N GLU A 32 7.67 8.59 9.14
CA GLU A 32 8.89 9.17 8.59
C GLU A 32 9.13 8.72 7.14
N GLU A 33 9.97 9.47 6.42
CA GLU A 33 10.40 9.11 5.07
C GLU A 33 11.26 7.84 5.09
N GLY A 34 10.88 6.85 4.26
CA GLY A 34 11.55 5.55 4.15
C GLY A 34 11.17 4.56 5.27
N GLU A 35 10.26 4.94 6.17
CA GLU A 35 9.78 4.08 7.28
C GLU A 35 8.82 3.00 6.78
N ILE A 36 8.90 1.81 7.36
CA ILE A 36 7.90 0.75 7.22
C ILE A 36 6.99 0.79 8.44
N CYS A 37 5.76 1.27 8.24
CA CYS A 37 4.72 1.36 9.27
C CYS A 37 3.70 0.23 9.08
N CYS A 38 3.56 -0.62 10.10
CA CYS A 38 2.55 -1.68 10.15
C CYS A 38 1.38 -1.25 11.02
N ILE A 39 0.16 -1.27 10.45
CA ILE A 39 -1.10 -0.99 11.16
C ILE A 39 -1.77 -2.33 11.47
N VAL A 40 -1.92 -2.62 12.76
CA VAL A 40 -2.51 -3.88 13.25
C VAL A 40 -3.77 -3.61 14.06
N GLY A 41 -4.58 -4.64 14.31
CA GLY A 41 -5.80 -4.56 15.10
C GLY A 41 -6.81 -5.61 14.68
N GLN A 42 -7.86 -5.80 15.47
CA GLN A 42 -8.93 -6.75 15.17
C GLN A 42 -9.73 -6.38 13.91
N SER A 43 -10.48 -7.34 13.36
CA SER A 43 -11.43 -7.04 12.29
C SER A 43 -12.42 -5.97 12.75
N GLY A 44 -12.74 -5.01 11.87
CA GLY A 44 -13.64 -3.90 12.20
C GLY A 44 -13.01 -2.75 12.99
N SER A 45 -11.72 -2.81 13.38
CA SER A 45 -11.08 -1.73 14.15
C SER A 45 -10.84 -0.43 13.37
N GLY A 46 -11.06 -0.40 12.04
CA GLY A 46 -10.90 0.78 11.19
C GLY A 46 -9.62 0.81 10.35
N LYS A 47 -8.80 -0.27 10.31
CA LYS A 47 -7.51 -0.32 9.60
C LYS A 47 -7.62 -0.01 8.10
N SER A 48 -8.46 -0.73 7.37
CA SER A 48 -8.64 -0.49 5.92
C SER A 48 -9.26 0.88 5.65
N THR A 49 -10.13 1.38 6.56
CA THR A 49 -10.65 2.75 6.46
C THR A 49 -9.51 3.78 6.61
N LEU A 50 -8.63 3.59 7.60
CA LEU A 50 -7.46 4.46 7.76
C LEU A 50 -6.56 4.40 6.54
N LEU A 51 -6.23 3.19 6.07
CA LEU A 51 -5.39 3.00 4.88
C LEU A 51 -6.00 3.71 3.65
N ASN A 52 -7.30 3.53 3.39
CA ASN A 52 -8.00 4.14 2.26
C ASN A 52 -7.99 5.67 2.32
N MET A 53 -8.12 6.25 3.52
CA MET A 53 -8.04 7.71 3.68
C MET A 53 -6.61 8.23 3.50
N LEU A 54 -5.60 7.57 4.07
CA LEU A 54 -4.20 7.90 3.83
C LEU A 54 -3.86 7.83 2.35
N ALA A 55 -4.38 6.82 1.68
CA ALA A 55 -4.22 6.61 0.25
C ALA A 55 -4.99 7.60 -0.64
N GLY A 56 -5.82 8.45 -0.05
CA GLY A 56 -6.69 9.39 -0.79
C GLY A 56 -7.73 8.68 -1.65
N LEU A 57 -8.10 7.45 -1.32
CA LEU A 57 -9.18 6.70 -1.97
C LEU A 57 -10.54 7.05 -1.34
N GLU A 58 -10.52 7.54 -0.11
CA GLU A 58 -11.71 7.95 0.63
C GLU A 58 -11.45 9.26 1.40
N LYS A 59 -12.43 10.17 1.37
CA LYS A 59 -12.33 11.43 2.10
C LYS A 59 -12.70 11.25 3.57
N PRO A 60 -11.97 11.87 4.50
CA PRO A 60 -12.35 11.90 5.92
C PRO A 60 -13.64 12.71 6.11
N THR A 61 -14.34 12.44 7.23
CA THR A 61 -15.45 13.29 7.69
C THR A 61 -14.89 14.62 8.26
N THR A 62 -13.80 14.53 9.02
CA THR A 62 -13.03 15.68 9.54
C THR A 62 -11.57 15.30 9.72
N GLY A 63 -10.71 16.29 9.88
CA GLY A 63 -9.27 16.11 10.06
C GLY A 63 -8.49 16.33 8.78
N GLU A 64 -7.18 16.32 8.89
CA GLU A 64 -6.26 16.61 7.79
C GLU A 64 -5.30 15.48 7.54
N ILE A 65 -4.88 15.35 6.27
CA ILE A 65 -3.83 14.42 5.83
C ILE A 65 -2.83 15.20 5.00
N VAL A 66 -1.57 15.12 5.38
CA VAL A 66 -0.43 15.66 4.63
C VAL A 66 0.47 14.51 4.21
N ILE A 67 0.81 14.43 2.92
CA ILE A 67 1.72 13.41 2.37
C ILE A 67 2.77 14.12 1.52
N ALA A 68 4.05 13.83 1.77
CA ALA A 68 5.17 14.47 1.08
C ALA A 68 5.06 16.01 1.07
N GLY A 69 4.65 16.60 2.21
CA GLY A 69 4.46 18.04 2.39
C GLY A 69 3.22 18.64 1.72
N LYS A 70 2.37 17.82 1.08
CA LYS A 70 1.16 18.28 0.39
C LYS A 70 -0.10 17.88 1.17
N ARG A 71 -0.99 18.86 1.46
CA ARG A 71 -2.28 18.62 2.12
C ARG A 71 -3.25 17.97 1.15
N VAL A 72 -3.33 16.63 1.17
CA VAL A 72 -4.16 15.86 0.24
C VAL A 72 -5.66 16.03 0.48
N THR A 73 -6.08 16.28 1.71
CA THR A 73 -7.49 16.55 2.05
C THR A 73 -8.03 17.85 1.45
N ALA A 74 -7.16 18.80 1.10
CA ALA A 74 -7.55 20.05 0.44
C ALA A 74 -7.60 19.97 -1.10
N MET A 75 -7.21 18.83 -1.68
CA MET A 75 -7.20 18.65 -3.13
C MET A 75 -8.60 18.32 -3.65
N ASN A 76 -8.93 18.85 -4.84
CA ASN A 76 -10.06 18.34 -5.61
C ASN A 76 -9.74 16.98 -6.22
N GLU A 77 -10.74 16.27 -6.76
CA GLU A 77 -10.58 14.90 -7.28
C GLU A 77 -9.53 14.82 -8.40
N GLU A 78 -9.48 15.80 -9.28
CA GLU A 78 -8.51 15.82 -10.39
C GLU A 78 -7.06 15.91 -9.88
N ARG A 79 -6.78 16.87 -8.98
CA ARG A 79 -5.46 17.03 -8.35
C ARG A 79 -5.08 15.82 -7.51
N LEU A 80 -6.05 15.24 -6.79
CA LEU A 80 -5.84 14.05 -5.97
C LEU A 80 -5.52 12.83 -6.84
N ALA A 81 -6.18 12.67 -8.00
CA ALA A 81 -5.90 11.59 -8.93
C ALA A 81 -4.47 11.71 -9.51
N LEU A 82 -4.05 12.89 -9.92
CA LEU A 82 -2.68 13.15 -10.39
C LEU A 82 -1.66 12.91 -9.26
N PHE A 83 -1.95 13.38 -8.05
CA PHE A 83 -1.09 13.15 -6.90
C PHE A 83 -0.89 11.65 -6.61
N ARG A 84 -1.99 10.86 -6.63
CA ARG A 84 -1.92 9.40 -6.46
C ARG A 84 -1.06 8.76 -7.55
N GLN A 85 -1.29 9.11 -8.81
CA GLN A 85 -0.55 8.57 -9.95
C GLN A 85 0.96 8.82 -9.85
N GLU A 86 1.36 9.99 -9.38
CA GLU A 86 2.77 10.39 -9.31
C GLU A 86 3.50 9.88 -8.06
N ASN A 87 2.78 9.76 -6.92
CA ASN A 87 3.44 9.61 -5.63
C ASN A 87 3.10 8.32 -4.89
N LEU A 88 1.99 7.63 -5.26
CA LEU A 88 1.47 6.51 -4.49
C LEU A 88 1.45 5.21 -5.28
N GLY A 89 1.74 4.11 -4.60
CA GLY A 89 1.55 2.75 -5.09
C GLY A 89 0.56 1.98 -4.21
N PHE A 90 -0.13 1.00 -4.78
CA PHE A 90 -1.15 0.22 -4.07
C PHE A 90 -0.95 -1.27 -4.26
N ILE A 91 -0.97 -2.02 -3.17
CA ILE A 91 -0.97 -3.48 -3.12
C ILE A 91 -2.23 -3.91 -2.38
N PHE A 92 -3.03 -4.76 -3.01
CA PHE A 92 -4.34 -5.19 -2.51
C PHE A 92 -4.33 -6.68 -2.17
N GLN A 93 -5.07 -7.08 -1.17
CA GLN A 93 -5.30 -8.46 -0.79
C GLN A 93 -5.88 -9.29 -1.94
N SER A 94 -6.84 -8.75 -2.68
CA SER A 94 -7.51 -9.40 -3.81
C SER A 94 -6.78 -9.21 -5.14
N PHE A 95 -5.50 -8.80 -5.13
CA PHE A 95 -4.64 -8.54 -6.28
C PHE A 95 -5.16 -7.41 -7.20
N ASN A 96 -6.46 -7.29 -7.41
CA ASN A 96 -7.14 -6.31 -8.27
C ASN A 96 -6.52 -6.22 -9.67
N LEU A 97 -6.27 -7.39 -10.29
CA LEU A 97 -5.81 -7.49 -11.66
C LEU A 97 -6.99 -7.54 -12.63
N LEU A 98 -6.85 -6.83 -13.75
CA LEU A 98 -7.82 -6.91 -14.84
C LEU A 98 -7.65 -8.23 -15.59
N GLN A 99 -8.69 -9.06 -15.59
CA GLN A 99 -8.67 -10.43 -16.12
C GLN A 99 -8.41 -10.49 -17.64
N GLN A 100 -8.76 -9.42 -18.37
CA GLN A 100 -8.60 -9.30 -19.81
C GLN A 100 -7.17 -8.96 -20.23
N LEU A 101 -6.36 -8.45 -19.30
CA LEU A 101 -5.00 -8.01 -19.55
C LEU A 101 -3.98 -9.07 -19.12
N THR A 102 -2.86 -9.12 -19.81
CA THR A 102 -1.70 -9.91 -19.42
C THR A 102 -1.02 -9.34 -18.17
N ALA A 103 -0.10 -10.10 -17.57
CA ALA A 103 0.66 -9.67 -16.41
C ALA A 103 1.45 -8.37 -16.66
N VAL A 104 2.10 -8.26 -17.84
CA VAL A 104 2.86 -7.05 -18.18
C VAL A 104 1.95 -5.84 -18.40
N GLU A 105 0.79 -6.04 -19.03
CA GLU A 105 -0.20 -4.98 -19.24
C GLU A 105 -0.81 -4.53 -17.89
N ASN A 106 -1.15 -5.47 -16.98
CA ASN A 106 -1.60 -5.15 -15.62
C ASN A 106 -0.54 -4.35 -14.85
N ALA A 107 0.73 -4.79 -14.90
CA ALA A 107 1.81 -4.06 -14.23
C ALA A 107 2.05 -2.67 -14.84
N ALA A 108 1.80 -2.48 -16.15
CA ALA A 108 1.98 -1.21 -16.85
C ALA A 108 0.82 -0.21 -16.66
N LEU A 109 -0.34 -0.63 -16.12
CA LEU A 109 -1.55 0.19 -16.00
C LEU A 109 -1.33 1.59 -15.39
N PRO A 110 -0.57 1.74 -14.29
CA PRO A 110 -0.36 3.07 -13.69
C PRO A 110 0.30 4.08 -14.65
N LEU A 111 1.03 3.60 -15.66
CA LEU A 111 1.70 4.45 -16.63
C LEU A 111 0.85 4.78 -17.88
N MET A 112 -0.37 4.27 -17.98
CA MET A 112 -1.22 4.52 -19.18
C MET A 112 -1.52 6.00 -19.38
N PHE A 113 -1.66 6.75 -18.30
CA PHE A 113 -2.01 8.17 -18.32
C PHE A 113 -0.80 9.10 -18.15
N SER A 114 0.43 8.56 -18.22
CA SER A 114 1.67 9.34 -18.03
C SER A 114 2.26 9.89 -19.34
N GLY A 115 1.56 9.73 -20.47
CA GLY A 115 2.06 10.13 -21.80
C GLY A 115 3.14 9.18 -22.38
N MET A 116 3.48 8.10 -21.69
CA MET A 116 4.44 7.10 -22.21
C MET A 116 3.84 6.25 -23.32
N SER A 117 4.64 5.93 -24.34
CA SER A 117 4.24 4.95 -25.36
C SER A 117 4.01 3.58 -24.75
N ARG A 118 3.23 2.73 -25.44
CA ARG A 118 2.98 1.34 -25.00
C ARG A 118 4.29 0.58 -24.77
N GLU A 119 5.21 0.68 -25.69
CA GLU A 119 6.52 0.02 -25.62
C GLU A 119 7.33 0.46 -24.39
N GLN A 120 7.37 1.76 -24.12
CA GLN A 120 8.10 2.31 -22.95
C GLN A 120 7.52 1.81 -21.62
N ARG A 121 6.19 1.85 -21.45
CA ARG A 121 5.56 1.40 -20.21
C ARG A 121 5.64 -0.11 -20.01
N GLU A 122 5.49 -0.92 -21.09
CA GLU A 122 5.66 -2.38 -21.02
C GLU A 122 7.12 -2.77 -20.71
N LYS A 123 8.10 -2.09 -21.31
CA LYS A 123 9.54 -2.27 -20.98
C LYS A 123 9.80 -2.00 -19.50
N ARG A 124 9.19 -0.96 -18.95
CA ARG A 124 9.32 -0.59 -17.53
C ARG A 124 8.65 -1.63 -16.63
N ALA A 125 7.43 -2.05 -16.97
CA ALA A 125 6.70 -3.11 -16.27
C ALA A 125 7.45 -4.44 -16.30
N MET A 126 8.01 -4.83 -17.45
CA MET A 126 8.84 -6.03 -17.59
C MET A 126 10.06 -6.00 -16.65
N GLY A 127 10.69 -4.83 -16.50
CA GLY A 127 11.79 -4.64 -15.55
C GLY A 127 11.37 -4.93 -14.10
N GLU A 128 10.15 -4.52 -13.70
CA GLU A 128 9.63 -4.81 -12.35
C GLU A 128 9.20 -6.27 -12.20
N LEU A 129 8.54 -6.87 -13.21
CA LEU A 129 8.20 -8.29 -13.21
C LEU A 129 9.45 -9.19 -13.08
N LYS A 130 10.56 -8.84 -13.79
CA LYS A 130 11.84 -9.55 -13.65
C LYS A 130 12.36 -9.50 -12.22
N LYS A 131 12.27 -8.35 -11.55
CA LYS A 131 12.73 -8.19 -10.17
C LYS A 131 11.82 -8.92 -9.17
N MET A 132 10.55 -9.14 -9.50
CA MET A 132 9.63 -9.98 -8.73
C MET A 132 9.75 -11.47 -9.06
N GLY A 133 10.68 -11.88 -9.95
CA GLY A 133 10.89 -13.29 -10.33
C GLY A 133 9.73 -13.88 -11.12
N ILE A 134 9.01 -13.06 -11.94
CA ILE A 134 7.82 -13.51 -12.67
C ILE A 134 7.81 -13.05 -14.14
N ALA A 135 8.97 -12.74 -14.70
CA ALA A 135 9.09 -12.28 -16.10
C ALA A 135 8.66 -13.36 -17.12
N ASP A 136 8.83 -14.64 -16.78
CA ASP A 136 8.40 -15.79 -17.61
C ASP A 136 6.88 -15.86 -17.78
N ARG A 137 6.13 -15.24 -16.87
CA ARG A 137 4.66 -15.15 -16.89
C ARG A 137 4.13 -13.85 -17.48
N ALA A 138 4.98 -12.97 -18.00
CA ALA A 138 4.58 -11.63 -18.46
C ALA A 138 3.42 -11.61 -19.47
N LYS A 139 3.30 -12.64 -20.32
CA LYS A 139 2.23 -12.77 -21.32
C LYS A 139 1.00 -13.56 -20.84
N HIS A 140 1.03 -14.12 -19.63
CA HIS A 140 -0.11 -14.84 -19.06
C HIS A 140 -1.16 -13.88 -18.53
N ARG A 141 -2.41 -14.30 -18.54
CA ARG A 141 -3.54 -13.61 -17.91
C ARG A 141 -3.70 -14.07 -16.46
N PRO A 142 -4.37 -13.29 -15.59
CA PRO A 142 -4.56 -13.66 -14.19
C PRO A 142 -5.19 -15.06 -14.01
N SER A 143 -6.12 -15.46 -14.86
CA SER A 143 -6.74 -16.79 -14.83
C SER A 143 -5.78 -17.97 -15.08
N GLU A 144 -4.59 -17.68 -15.61
CA GLU A 144 -3.54 -18.66 -15.92
C GLU A 144 -2.42 -18.65 -14.86
N MET A 145 -2.62 -17.94 -13.74
CA MET A 145 -1.59 -17.67 -12.74
C MET A 145 -2.06 -18.10 -11.34
N SER A 146 -1.13 -18.63 -10.53
CA SER A 146 -1.39 -18.89 -9.12
C SER A 146 -1.60 -17.57 -8.33
N GLY A 147 -2.19 -17.64 -7.13
CA GLY A 147 -2.38 -16.48 -6.25
C GLY A 147 -1.08 -15.73 -5.97
N GLY A 148 0.00 -16.46 -5.62
CA GLY A 148 1.31 -15.85 -5.40
C GLY A 148 1.90 -15.19 -6.65
N GLN A 149 1.64 -15.76 -7.84
CA GLN A 149 2.03 -15.14 -9.10
C GLN A 149 1.24 -13.86 -9.37
N GLN A 150 -0.08 -13.88 -9.14
CA GLN A 150 -0.92 -12.69 -9.27
C GLN A 150 -0.49 -11.59 -8.29
N GLN A 151 -0.16 -11.94 -7.05
CA GLN A 151 0.31 -10.99 -6.07
C GLN A 151 1.64 -10.35 -6.47
N ARG A 152 2.59 -11.12 -6.99
CA ARG A 152 3.86 -10.58 -7.52
C ARG A 152 3.62 -9.58 -8.67
N VAL A 153 2.62 -9.80 -9.52
CA VAL A 153 2.20 -8.83 -10.55
C VAL A 153 1.61 -7.58 -9.91
N GLY A 154 0.74 -7.72 -8.90
CA GLY A 154 0.18 -6.60 -8.13
C GLY A 154 1.26 -5.75 -7.45
N ILE A 155 2.26 -6.39 -6.87
CA ILE A 155 3.42 -5.72 -6.28
C ILE A 155 4.23 -5.02 -7.37
N ALA A 156 4.59 -5.70 -8.48
CA ALA A 156 5.29 -5.09 -9.60
C ALA A 156 4.55 -3.83 -10.09
N ARG A 157 3.22 -3.90 -10.24
CA ARG A 157 2.37 -2.75 -10.61
C ARG A 157 2.54 -1.57 -9.66
N ALA A 158 2.61 -1.81 -8.35
CA ALA A 158 2.78 -0.76 -7.36
C ALA A 158 4.14 -0.06 -7.48
N PHE A 159 5.20 -0.77 -7.86
CA PHE A 159 6.56 -0.21 -8.01
C PHE A 159 6.85 0.45 -9.37
N VAL A 160 6.09 0.13 -10.41
CA VAL A 160 6.31 0.66 -11.78
C VAL A 160 6.34 2.18 -11.85
N PRO A 161 5.47 2.96 -11.15
CA PRO A 161 5.50 4.42 -11.15
C PRO A 161 6.71 5.01 -10.43
N ARG A 162 7.43 4.23 -9.61
CA ARG A 162 8.43 4.67 -8.63
C ARG A 162 7.82 5.61 -7.57
N PRO A 163 6.84 5.11 -6.82
CA PRO A 163 6.13 5.92 -5.85
C PRO A 163 7.03 6.32 -4.67
N LYS A 164 6.64 7.39 -3.95
CA LYS A 164 7.23 7.76 -2.67
C LYS A 164 6.67 6.93 -1.52
N VAL A 165 5.40 6.57 -1.61
CA VAL A 165 4.68 5.79 -0.60
C VAL A 165 3.97 4.61 -1.27
N ILE A 166 4.05 3.45 -0.65
CA ILE A 166 3.23 2.28 -0.99
C ILE A 166 2.28 1.99 0.16
N PHE A 167 1.00 1.85 -0.17
CA PHE A 167 -0.05 1.36 0.73
C PHE A 167 -0.34 -0.09 0.40
N ALA A 168 -0.28 -0.98 1.41
CA ALA A 168 -0.53 -2.41 1.26
C ALA A 168 -1.63 -2.86 2.22
N ASP A 169 -2.74 -3.34 1.69
CA ASP A 169 -3.86 -3.88 2.45
C ASP A 169 -3.78 -5.40 2.43
N GLU A 170 -3.37 -6.01 3.54
CA GLU A 170 -3.19 -7.45 3.73
C GLU A 170 -2.49 -8.13 2.53
N PRO A 171 -1.25 -7.72 2.19
CA PRO A 171 -0.61 -8.08 0.92
C PRO A 171 -0.39 -9.58 0.70
N THR A 172 -0.56 -10.40 1.73
CA THR A 172 -0.33 -11.84 1.70
C THR A 172 -1.50 -12.66 2.25
N GLY A 173 -2.61 -12.02 2.62
CA GLY A 173 -3.74 -12.67 3.28
C GLY A 173 -4.42 -13.80 2.49
N ASN A 174 -4.13 -13.93 1.18
CA ASN A 174 -4.64 -15.00 0.32
C ASN A 174 -3.55 -15.99 -0.15
N LEU A 175 -2.38 -16.01 0.53
CA LEU A 175 -1.24 -16.84 0.15
C LEU A 175 -0.94 -17.88 1.22
N ASP A 176 -0.33 -19.01 0.82
CA ASP A 176 0.27 -19.95 1.75
C ASP A 176 1.55 -19.38 2.40
N THR A 177 1.96 -19.95 3.52
CA THR A 177 3.08 -19.47 4.32
C THR A 177 4.39 -19.34 3.54
N GLN A 178 4.75 -20.33 2.72
CA GLN A 178 6.01 -20.32 1.97
C GLN A 178 5.98 -19.22 0.88
N THR A 179 4.86 -19.07 0.20
CA THR A 179 4.68 -18.01 -0.80
C THR A 179 4.68 -16.63 -0.14
N THR A 180 4.07 -16.50 1.05
CA THR A 180 4.07 -15.27 1.87
C THR A 180 5.49 -14.79 2.14
N GLU A 181 6.35 -15.65 2.69
CA GLU A 181 7.74 -15.30 3.00
C GLU A 181 8.50 -14.81 1.76
N GLN A 182 8.39 -15.52 0.64
CA GLN A 182 9.07 -15.16 -0.61
C GLN A 182 8.58 -13.81 -1.18
N VAL A 183 7.26 -13.58 -1.15
CA VAL A 183 6.64 -12.35 -1.67
C VAL A 183 7.01 -11.17 -0.79
N MET A 184 6.93 -11.33 0.54
CA MET A 184 7.28 -10.28 1.50
C MET A 184 8.76 -9.93 1.41
N LYS A 185 9.66 -10.92 1.39
CA LYS A 185 11.09 -10.70 1.21
C LYS A 185 11.36 -9.85 -0.04
N ALA A 186 10.85 -10.28 -1.20
CA ALA A 186 11.03 -9.57 -2.46
C ALA A 186 10.47 -8.13 -2.42
N MET A 187 9.37 -7.90 -1.72
CA MET A 187 8.77 -6.57 -1.55
C MET A 187 9.62 -5.68 -0.64
N LEU A 188 10.01 -6.18 0.55
CA LEU A 188 10.76 -5.41 1.55
C LEU A 188 12.16 -5.04 1.07
N GLU A 189 12.87 -5.96 0.39
CA GLU A 189 14.17 -5.66 -0.26
C GLU A 189 14.07 -4.47 -1.22
N ARG A 190 12.96 -4.34 -1.93
CA ARG A 190 12.74 -3.24 -2.87
C ARG A 190 12.37 -1.94 -2.18
N VAL A 191 11.52 -2.01 -1.13
CA VAL A 191 11.19 -0.86 -0.28
C VAL A 191 12.47 -0.26 0.27
N ALA A 192 13.33 -1.08 0.89
CA ALA A 192 14.60 -0.66 1.43
C ALA A 192 15.55 -0.09 0.36
N LYS A 193 15.69 -0.79 -0.78
CA LYS A 193 16.60 -0.37 -1.88
C LYS A 193 16.26 0.99 -2.46
N TYR A 194 14.97 1.35 -2.51
CA TYR A 194 14.51 2.61 -3.12
C TYR A 194 14.15 3.69 -2.10
N GLY A 195 14.28 3.41 -0.79
CA GLY A 195 13.91 4.34 0.27
C GLY A 195 12.42 4.70 0.24
N ILE A 196 11.55 3.75 -0.16
CA ILE A 196 10.10 3.96 -0.25
C ILE A 196 9.50 3.84 1.15
N THR A 197 8.60 4.75 1.50
CA THR A 197 7.78 4.61 2.71
C THR A 197 6.70 3.57 2.46
N LEU A 198 6.59 2.56 3.34
CA LEU A 198 5.56 1.51 3.26
C LEU A 198 4.58 1.63 4.42
N VAL A 199 3.30 1.71 4.12
CA VAL A 199 2.22 1.60 5.10
C VAL A 199 1.46 0.32 4.83
N MET A 200 1.55 -0.64 5.74
CA MET A 200 0.96 -1.97 5.57
C MET A 200 -0.07 -2.25 6.65
N VAL A 201 -1.25 -2.68 6.24
CA VAL A 201 -2.25 -3.27 7.14
C VAL A 201 -2.05 -4.78 7.15
N THR A 202 -1.98 -5.36 8.35
CA THR A 202 -1.91 -6.81 8.52
C THR A 202 -2.54 -7.22 9.85
N HIS A 203 -3.04 -8.44 9.91
CA HIS A 203 -3.45 -9.09 11.15
C HIS A 203 -2.42 -10.15 11.62
N GLU A 204 -1.36 -10.37 10.85
CA GLU A 204 -0.30 -11.33 11.16
C GLU A 204 0.80 -10.68 12.00
N PRO A 205 1.05 -11.16 13.26
CA PRO A 205 2.08 -10.57 14.12
C PRO A 205 3.50 -10.67 13.56
N THR A 206 3.79 -11.75 12.82
CA THR A 206 5.10 -11.97 12.18
C THR A 206 5.40 -10.93 11.11
N LEU A 207 4.40 -10.53 10.33
CA LEU A 207 4.54 -9.46 9.34
C LEU A 207 4.64 -8.09 10.00
N ALA A 208 3.90 -7.86 11.09
CA ALA A 208 3.98 -6.62 11.86
C ALA A 208 5.39 -6.40 12.44
N ALA A 209 6.05 -7.48 12.87
CA ALA A 209 7.42 -7.42 13.41
C ALA A 209 8.46 -6.97 12.37
N CYS A 210 8.18 -7.07 11.06
CA CYS A 210 9.04 -6.56 10.00
C CYS A 210 9.02 -5.03 9.86
N GLY A 211 8.07 -4.33 10.53
CA GLY A 211 7.95 -2.88 10.48
C GLY A 211 8.92 -2.15 11.41
N ASP A 212 9.34 -0.95 11.00
CA ASP A 212 10.08 -0.02 11.85
C ASP A 212 9.16 0.59 12.92
N ARG A 213 7.85 0.66 12.62
CA ARG A 213 6.77 1.12 13.51
C ARG A 213 5.59 0.18 13.45
N VAL A 214 5.02 -0.11 14.62
CA VAL A 214 3.75 -0.85 14.75
C VAL A 214 2.72 0.04 15.41
N VAL A 215 1.62 0.29 14.72
CA VAL A 215 0.47 1.08 15.18
C VAL A 215 -0.69 0.13 15.43
N THR A 216 -1.15 0.02 16.67
CA THR A 216 -2.31 -0.79 17.02
C THR A 216 -3.57 0.06 17.03
N LEU A 217 -4.55 -0.34 16.22
CA LEU A 217 -5.85 0.31 16.09
C LEU A 217 -6.94 -0.52 16.78
N SER A 218 -7.75 0.10 17.64
CA SER A 218 -8.97 -0.48 18.22
C SER A 218 -10.08 0.57 18.23
N ASP A 219 -11.29 0.18 17.82
CA ASP A 219 -12.50 1.04 17.82
C ASP A 219 -12.25 2.43 17.19
N GLY A 220 -11.50 2.44 16.08
CA GLY A 220 -11.19 3.66 15.35
C GLY A 220 -10.19 4.60 16.03
N LYS A 221 -9.45 4.13 17.04
CA LYS A 221 -8.42 4.92 17.77
C LYS A 221 -7.09 4.18 17.78
N ILE A 222 -6.00 4.93 17.78
CA ILE A 222 -4.67 4.38 18.07
C ILE A 222 -4.57 4.12 19.57
N ILE A 223 -4.33 2.85 19.94
CA ILE A 223 -4.13 2.43 21.34
C ILE A 223 -2.65 2.16 21.67
N SER A 224 -1.81 1.92 20.64
CA SER A 224 -0.36 1.81 20.76
C SER A 224 0.30 2.33 19.49
N ASN A 225 1.49 2.93 19.63
CA ASN A 225 2.34 3.40 18.55
C ASN A 225 3.79 3.17 18.96
N GLU A 226 4.32 2.00 18.57
CA GLU A 226 5.62 1.51 19.02
C GLU A 226 6.63 1.60 17.86
N ILE A 227 7.82 2.11 18.17
CA ILE A 227 8.95 2.09 17.23
C ILE A 227 9.75 0.83 17.53
N ASN A 228 9.79 -0.09 16.58
CA ASN A 228 10.67 -1.23 16.63
C ASN A 228 12.08 -0.76 16.27
N LYS A 229 13.02 -0.89 17.18
CA LYS A 229 14.43 -0.82 16.78
C LYS A 229 14.67 -2.05 15.89
N ARG A 230 14.68 -1.87 14.57
CA ARG A 230 15.12 -2.95 13.67
C ARG A 230 16.41 -3.48 14.22
N LEU A 231 16.45 -4.77 14.50
CA LEU A 231 17.68 -5.54 14.49
C LEU A 231 18.11 -5.53 13.02
N ALA A 232 18.93 -4.53 12.64
CA ALA A 232 19.34 -4.23 11.28
C ALA A 232 20.19 -5.34 10.62
N GLU A 233 20.30 -6.52 11.24
CA GLU A 233 21.24 -7.58 10.86
C GLU A 233 20.59 -8.96 10.59
N GLU A 234 19.26 -9.16 10.76
CA GLU A 234 18.69 -10.52 10.67
C GLU A 234 17.70 -10.74 9.50
N VAL A 235 17.52 -9.82 8.57
CA VAL A 235 16.57 -9.96 7.43
C VAL A 235 17.25 -9.82 6.07
N LEU A 236 18.54 -10.16 5.97
CA LEU A 236 19.23 -10.28 4.66
C LEU A 236 19.80 -11.68 4.48
#